data_e60f3602637154b9b1f5f2b57f0ae5ae
#
_entry.id   e60f3602637154b9b1f5f2b57f0ae5ae
#
_cell.length_a   1.000
_cell.length_b   1.000
_cell.length_c   1.000
_cell.angle_alpha   90.00
_cell.angle_beta   90.00
_cell.angle_gamma   90.00
#
_symmetry.space_group_name_H-M   'P 1'
#
loop_
_entity.id
_entity.type
_entity.pdbx_description
1 polymer ?
#
loop_
_entity_poly.entity_id
_entity_poly.type
_entity_poly.pdbx_seq_one_letter_code
_entity_poly.pdbx_strand_id
1 'polypeptide(L)'
;MFEQLSGLVTMSSGDPRLDTVIRLTCGRALRLTPLPVEADLFDAKSDCESVVAAFAEQFATDVAGIGANQRKQFLTALGDSAFRVVAAIFVADFVPRVWAGFDALGLSKPGSAAPVAWDHETDPAGVLLGDFVPSVARLRALDPVTTEVVRLRGAAAHHCRLCQSLREGKALDAGGTEDLYADIEDFERSTKLTERHKSALRYVDALVWTPWAIPAEVAAGMREHFSQDEWIELTLDVMRNATNKIAVALAADAPRVASGTERYLVDDDGQTVFADAV
;
A
#
# COMPACT_ATOMS: atom_id res chain seq x y z
N MET A 1 -11.40 2.22 11.62
CA MET A 1 -10.67 1.86 10.38
C MET A 1 -11.37 2.32 9.11
N PHE A 2 -12.62 1.93 8.81
CA PHE A 2 -13.33 2.39 7.60
C PHE A 2 -13.49 3.92 7.54
N GLU A 3 -13.73 4.58 8.66
CA GLU A 3 -13.79 6.04 8.74
C GLU A 3 -12.45 6.69 8.38
N GLN A 4 -11.34 6.14 8.88
CA GLN A 4 -10.00 6.63 8.54
C GLN A 4 -9.69 6.44 7.05
N LEU A 5 -10.04 5.27 6.48
CA LEU A 5 -9.87 5.01 5.05
C LEU A 5 -10.72 5.99 4.21
N SER A 6 -11.96 6.27 4.65
CA SER A 6 -12.83 7.27 4.01
C SER A 6 -12.28 8.69 4.17
N GLY A 7 -11.66 9.01 5.32
CA GLY A 7 -10.99 10.27 5.55
C GLY A 7 -9.84 10.53 4.59
N LEU A 8 -9.04 9.51 4.26
CA LEU A 8 -7.98 9.64 3.25
C LEU A 8 -8.52 10.05 1.86
N VAL A 9 -9.73 9.63 1.51
CA VAL A 9 -10.36 9.97 0.22
C VAL A 9 -10.66 11.45 0.10
N THR A 10 -10.92 12.15 1.21
CA THR A 10 -11.27 13.58 1.21
C THR A 10 -10.05 14.49 1.12
N MET A 11 -8.84 13.97 1.34
CA MET A 11 -7.62 14.75 1.38
C MET A 11 -7.11 15.12 0.00
N SER A 12 -6.45 16.26 -0.06
CA SER A 12 -5.94 16.89 -1.28
C SER A 12 -4.42 17.08 -1.22
N SER A 13 -3.78 17.04 -2.38
CA SER A 13 -2.40 17.50 -2.54
C SER A 13 -2.22 19.02 -2.34
N GLY A 14 -3.33 19.75 -2.19
CA GLY A 14 -3.39 21.21 -2.14
C GLY A 14 -3.71 21.86 -3.51
N ASP A 15 -3.82 21.06 -4.56
CA ASP A 15 -4.22 21.49 -5.91
C ASP A 15 -5.34 20.56 -6.44
N PRO A 16 -6.61 20.99 -6.45
CA PRO A 16 -7.75 20.16 -6.87
C PRO A 16 -7.64 19.64 -8.30
N ARG A 17 -7.00 20.41 -9.19
CA ARG A 17 -6.81 20.01 -10.57
C ARG A 17 -5.76 18.91 -10.69
N LEU A 18 -4.66 19.03 -9.96
CA LEU A 18 -3.61 18.03 -9.88
C LEU A 18 -4.15 16.73 -9.26
N ASP A 19 -4.95 16.83 -8.20
CA ASP A 19 -5.62 15.67 -7.59
C ASP A 19 -6.54 14.95 -8.57
N THR A 20 -7.27 15.70 -9.40
CA THR A 20 -8.11 15.10 -10.45
C THR A 20 -7.23 14.34 -11.46
N VAL A 21 -6.11 14.92 -11.92
CA VAL A 21 -5.16 14.25 -12.82
C VAL A 21 -4.63 12.97 -12.20
N ILE A 22 -4.21 13.00 -10.94
CA ILE A 22 -3.70 11.84 -10.19
C ILE A 22 -4.76 10.74 -10.11
N ARG A 23 -5.96 11.05 -9.63
CA ARG A 23 -7.04 10.08 -9.39
C ARG A 23 -7.51 9.40 -10.67
N LEU A 24 -7.71 10.18 -11.73
CA LEU A 24 -8.10 9.62 -13.03
C LEU A 24 -6.97 8.77 -13.64
N THR A 25 -5.71 9.16 -13.46
CA THR A 25 -4.56 8.40 -13.98
C THR A 25 -4.42 7.07 -13.23
N CYS A 26 -4.45 7.07 -11.90
CA CYS A 26 -4.39 5.84 -11.10
C CYS A 26 -5.58 4.92 -11.41
N GLY A 27 -6.82 5.45 -11.43
CA GLY A 27 -8.00 4.65 -11.77
C GLY A 27 -7.90 3.96 -13.12
N ARG A 28 -7.41 4.68 -14.14
CA ARG A 28 -7.17 4.13 -15.48
C ARG A 28 -6.08 3.06 -15.48
N ALA A 29 -4.94 3.33 -14.85
CA ALA A 29 -3.81 2.40 -14.76
C ALA A 29 -4.22 1.09 -14.07
N LEU A 30 -5.03 1.18 -13.03
CA LEU A 30 -5.55 0.06 -12.25
C LEU A 30 -6.76 -0.62 -12.88
N ARG A 31 -7.39 -0.04 -13.90
CA ARG A 31 -8.70 -0.45 -14.42
C ARG A 31 -9.78 -0.51 -13.34
N LEU A 32 -9.70 0.38 -12.36
CA LEU A 32 -10.67 0.53 -11.27
C LEU A 32 -11.39 1.86 -11.38
N THR A 33 -12.56 1.96 -10.74
CA THR A 33 -13.23 3.24 -10.57
C THR A 33 -12.31 4.19 -9.81
N PRO A 34 -11.97 5.37 -10.37
CA PRO A 34 -11.13 6.32 -9.67
C PRO A 34 -11.80 6.83 -8.39
N LEU A 35 -11.02 7.35 -7.47
CA LEU A 35 -11.54 8.12 -6.35
C LEU A 35 -12.33 9.33 -6.86
N PRO A 36 -13.29 9.87 -6.08
CA PRO A 36 -14.01 11.08 -6.44
C PRO A 36 -13.06 12.21 -6.86
N VAL A 37 -13.47 13.02 -7.81
CA VAL A 37 -12.72 14.18 -8.29
C VAL A 37 -13.50 15.46 -8.00
N GLU A 38 -12.79 16.56 -7.79
CA GLU A 38 -13.38 17.87 -7.47
C GLU A 38 -13.39 18.80 -8.68
N ALA A 39 -12.32 18.80 -9.46
CA ALA A 39 -12.15 19.69 -10.60
C ALA A 39 -12.44 18.98 -11.93
N ASP A 40 -13.01 19.71 -12.88
CA ASP A 40 -13.13 19.26 -14.26
C ASP A 40 -11.85 19.52 -15.04
N LEU A 41 -11.53 18.63 -15.98
CA LEU A 41 -10.37 18.78 -16.88
C LEU A 41 -10.84 19.09 -18.29
N PHE A 42 -11.23 20.37 -18.53
CA PHE A 42 -11.65 20.82 -19.86
C PHE A 42 -10.49 21.20 -20.78
N ASP A 43 -9.36 21.63 -20.19
CA ASP A 43 -8.18 22.09 -20.92
C ASP A 43 -7.08 21.02 -20.98
N ALA A 44 -6.12 21.25 -21.88
CA ALA A 44 -4.93 20.41 -21.96
C ALA A 44 -4.13 20.47 -20.64
N LYS A 45 -3.48 19.34 -20.30
CA LYS A 45 -2.59 19.27 -19.14
C LYS A 45 -1.42 20.22 -19.28
N SER A 46 -1.06 20.87 -18.19
CA SER A 46 0.20 21.60 -18.06
C SER A 46 1.40 20.63 -18.09
N ASP A 47 2.62 21.18 -18.25
CA ASP A 47 3.84 20.37 -18.18
C ASP A 47 3.99 19.67 -16.82
N CYS A 48 3.68 20.37 -15.72
CA CYS A 48 3.69 19.79 -14.37
C CYS A 48 2.68 18.66 -14.25
N GLU A 49 1.43 18.85 -14.66
CA GLU A 49 0.38 17.81 -14.65
C GLU A 49 0.77 16.59 -15.49
N SER A 50 1.46 16.82 -16.61
CA SER A 50 1.93 15.74 -17.49
C SER A 50 3.03 14.92 -16.83
N VAL A 51 3.98 15.55 -16.14
CA VAL A 51 5.03 14.91 -15.36
C VAL A 51 4.42 14.09 -14.21
N VAL A 52 3.47 14.67 -13.48
CA VAL A 52 2.81 13.98 -12.36
C VAL A 52 1.95 12.82 -12.85
N ALA A 53 1.24 12.97 -13.95
CA ALA A 53 0.47 11.88 -14.56
C ALA A 53 1.36 10.69 -14.95
N ALA A 54 2.49 10.94 -15.62
CA ALA A 54 3.42 9.89 -15.99
C ALA A 54 4.03 9.18 -14.76
N PHE A 55 4.35 9.95 -13.71
CA PHE A 55 4.86 9.40 -12.46
C PHE A 55 3.80 8.57 -11.75
N ALA A 56 2.55 9.04 -11.65
CA ALA A 56 1.44 8.35 -11.02
C ALA A 56 1.08 7.05 -11.75
N GLU A 57 1.11 7.03 -13.09
CA GLU A 57 0.89 5.82 -13.89
C GLU A 57 1.96 4.76 -13.60
N GLN A 58 3.24 5.15 -13.60
CA GLN A 58 4.35 4.24 -13.29
C GLN A 58 4.30 3.77 -11.83
N PHE A 59 3.99 4.68 -10.90
CA PHE A 59 3.82 4.36 -9.48
C PHE A 59 2.72 3.30 -9.27
N ALA A 60 1.57 3.45 -9.93
CA ALA A 60 0.44 2.54 -9.78
C ALA A 60 0.68 1.17 -10.45
N THR A 61 1.40 1.11 -11.57
CA THR A 61 1.64 -0.13 -12.33
C THR A 61 2.87 -0.89 -11.84
N ASP A 62 4.00 -0.21 -11.68
CA ASP A 62 5.27 -0.78 -11.21
C ASP A 62 6.16 0.31 -10.65
N VAL A 63 6.13 0.47 -9.33
CA VAL A 63 6.90 1.51 -8.63
C VAL A 63 8.41 1.34 -8.78
N ALA A 64 8.90 0.12 -8.92
CA ALA A 64 10.32 -0.16 -9.10
C ALA A 64 10.84 0.32 -10.47
N GLY A 65 9.96 0.43 -11.45
CA GLY A 65 10.26 0.96 -12.77
C GLY A 65 10.46 2.49 -12.84
N ILE A 66 10.22 3.23 -11.75
CA ILE A 66 10.47 4.68 -11.69
C ILE A 66 11.99 4.95 -11.78
N GLY A 67 12.43 5.37 -12.97
CA GLY A 67 13.85 5.66 -13.24
C GLY A 67 14.32 7.00 -12.65
N ALA A 68 15.65 7.16 -12.57
CA ALA A 68 16.26 8.38 -12.02
C ALA A 68 15.83 9.66 -12.74
N ASN A 69 15.64 9.63 -14.07
CA ASN A 69 15.22 10.79 -14.84
C ASN A 69 13.77 11.19 -14.51
N GLN A 70 12.85 10.22 -14.48
CA GLN A 70 11.44 10.45 -14.14
C GLN A 70 11.30 11.02 -12.72
N ARG A 71 12.05 10.45 -11.77
CA ARG A 71 12.12 10.95 -10.37
C ARG A 71 12.62 12.39 -10.31
N LYS A 72 13.71 12.68 -11.04
CA LYS A 72 14.26 14.04 -11.11
C LYS A 72 13.25 15.04 -11.69
N GLN A 73 12.55 14.69 -12.77
CA GLN A 73 11.51 15.54 -13.37
C GLN A 73 10.39 15.81 -12.36
N PHE A 74 9.88 14.78 -11.67
CA PHE A 74 8.85 14.89 -10.64
C PHE A 74 9.28 15.82 -9.50
N LEU A 75 10.47 15.61 -8.93
CA LEU A 75 11.00 16.43 -7.85
C LEU A 75 11.26 17.87 -8.29
N THR A 76 11.73 18.09 -9.53
CA THR A 76 11.96 19.43 -10.06
C THR A 76 10.65 20.19 -10.30
N ALA A 77 9.61 19.50 -10.79
CA ALA A 77 8.31 20.13 -11.08
C ALA A 77 7.54 20.53 -9.81
N LEU A 78 7.75 19.79 -8.69
CA LEU A 78 6.95 19.95 -7.47
C LEU A 78 7.71 20.59 -6.30
N GLY A 79 9.05 20.56 -6.29
CA GLY A 79 9.83 21.12 -5.18
C GLY A 79 9.39 20.56 -3.83
N ASP A 80 9.09 21.44 -2.89
CA ASP A 80 8.71 21.09 -1.51
C ASP A 80 7.37 20.34 -1.41
N SER A 81 6.50 20.44 -2.41
CA SER A 81 5.22 19.73 -2.43
C SER A 81 5.34 18.26 -2.88
N ALA A 82 6.51 17.81 -3.33
CA ALA A 82 6.69 16.47 -3.90
C ALA A 82 6.26 15.34 -2.94
N PHE A 83 6.56 15.45 -1.64
CA PHE A 83 6.20 14.43 -0.66
C PHE A 83 4.67 14.38 -0.43
N ARG A 84 4.02 15.54 -0.34
CA ARG A 84 2.56 15.64 -0.24
C ARG A 84 1.88 15.03 -1.47
N VAL A 85 2.39 15.34 -2.67
CA VAL A 85 1.84 14.82 -3.93
C VAL A 85 2.04 13.30 -4.06
N VAL A 86 3.19 12.76 -3.68
CA VAL A 86 3.40 11.29 -3.75
C VAL A 86 2.51 10.55 -2.75
N ALA A 87 2.20 11.13 -1.60
CA ALA A 87 1.22 10.58 -0.67
C ALA A 87 -0.20 10.58 -1.26
N ALA A 88 -0.60 11.65 -1.94
CA ALA A 88 -1.87 11.72 -2.67
C ALA A 88 -1.93 10.68 -3.80
N ILE A 89 -0.84 10.44 -4.53
CA ILE A 89 -0.72 9.37 -5.52
C ILE A 89 -0.91 8.00 -4.84
N PHE A 90 -0.27 7.75 -3.69
CA PHE A 90 -0.43 6.50 -2.96
C PHE A 90 -1.89 6.26 -2.55
N VAL A 91 -2.59 7.29 -2.03
CA VAL A 91 -4.01 7.20 -1.67
C VAL A 91 -4.85 6.85 -2.91
N ALA A 92 -4.62 7.52 -4.04
CA ALA A 92 -5.33 7.28 -5.29
C ALA A 92 -5.03 5.89 -5.91
N ASP A 93 -3.86 5.33 -5.64
CA ASP A 93 -3.47 3.98 -6.04
C ASP A 93 -4.09 2.91 -5.13
N PHE A 94 -3.93 3.04 -3.80
CA PHE A 94 -4.18 1.92 -2.89
C PHE A 94 -5.60 1.86 -2.34
N VAL A 95 -6.29 2.97 -2.11
CA VAL A 95 -7.66 2.94 -1.61
C VAL A 95 -8.62 2.21 -2.56
N PRO A 96 -8.57 2.42 -3.90
CA PRO A 96 -9.38 1.63 -4.83
C PRO A 96 -9.07 0.12 -4.81
N ARG A 97 -7.81 -0.29 -4.58
CA ARG A 97 -7.42 -1.70 -4.44
C ARG A 97 -8.05 -2.32 -3.20
N VAL A 98 -8.00 -1.60 -2.06
CA VAL A 98 -8.64 -2.04 -0.80
C VAL A 98 -10.14 -2.25 -1.00
N TRP A 99 -10.82 -1.31 -1.68
CA TRP A 99 -12.25 -1.46 -1.98
C TRP A 99 -12.53 -2.66 -2.89
N ALA A 100 -11.70 -2.88 -3.91
CA ALA A 100 -11.82 -4.05 -4.79
C ALA A 100 -11.61 -5.36 -4.02
N GLY A 101 -10.65 -5.39 -3.10
CA GLY A 101 -10.43 -6.54 -2.21
C GLY A 101 -11.61 -6.83 -1.31
N PHE A 102 -12.17 -5.81 -0.66
CA PHE A 102 -13.35 -5.95 0.18
C PHE A 102 -14.57 -6.41 -0.62
N ASP A 103 -14.80 -5.86 -1.81
CA ASP A 103 -15.90 -6.28 -2.69
C ASP A 103 -15.77 -7.75 -3.09
N ALA A 104 -14.58 -8.19 -3.48
CA ALA A 104 -14.31 -9.60 -3.82
C ALA A 104 -14.57 -10.55 -2.64
N LEU A 105 -14.35 -10.10 -1.40
CA LEU A 105 -14.63 -10.85 -0.19
C LEU A 105 -16.08 -10.75 0.28
N GLY A 106 -16.92 -9.95 -0.38
CA GLY A 106 -18.32 -9.75 -0.05
C GLY A 106 -18.58 -8.68 1.02
N LEU A 107 -17.59 -7.82 1.29
CA LEU A 107 -17.74 -6.65 2.16
C LEU A 107 -18.13 -5.44 1.32
N SER A 108 -19.32 -4.95 1.51
CA SER A 108 -19.78 -3.76 0.77
C SER A 108 -18.98 -2.53 1.14
N LYS A 109 -18.55 -1.77 0.13
CA LYS A 109 -18.01 -0.42 0.33
C LYS A 109 -19.02 0.41 1.13
N PRO A 110 -18.62 1.14 2.17
CA PRO A 110 -19.49 2.09 2.82
C PRO A 110 -20.02 3.08 1.77
N GLY A 111 -21.33 3.00 1.51
CA GLY A 111 -21.96 3.88 0.54
C GLY A 111 -21.96 5.30 1.08
N SER A 112 -21.24 6.21 0.44
CA SER A 112 -21.45 7.63 0.66
C SER A 112 -22.28 8.18 -0.49
N ALA A 113 -23.56 8.42 -0.21
CA ALA A 113 -24.43 9.22 -1.09
C ALA A 113 -24.22 10.73 -0.85
N ALA A 114 -23.44 11.11 0.16
CA ALA A 114 -23.13 12.49 0.48
C ALA A 114 -22.03 13.05 -0.43
N PRO A 115 -22.09 14.33 -0.78
CA PRO A 115 -20.97 15.02 -1.44
C PRO A 115 -19.68 14.89 -0.60
N VAL A 116 -18.54 14.75 -1.28
CA VAL A 116 -17.24 14.69 -0.62
C VAL A 116 -16.94 16.06 -0.01
N ALA A 117 -16.67 16.11 1.29
CA ALA A 117 -16.17 17.29 1.96
C ALA A 117 -14.64 17.30 1.81
N TRP A 118 -14.14 18.08 0.85
CA TRP A 118 -12.70 18.17 0.56
C TRP A 118 -11.92 18.86 1.66
N ASP A 119 -10.75 18.32 1.98
CA ASP A 119 -9.77 18.88 2.90
C ASP A 119 -8.49 19.25 2.14
N HIS A 120 -8.30 20.53 1.90
CA HIS A 120 -7.13 21.07 1.19
C HIS A 120 -6.01 21.49 2.13
N GLU A 121 -6.28 21.58 3.43
CA GLU A 121 -5.34 22.08 4.43
C GLU A 121 -4.47 20.97 5.01
N THR A 122 -5.09 19.85 5.36
CA THR A 122 -4.39 18.74 6.00
C THR A 122 -3.43 18.05 5.02
N ASP A 123 -2.21 17.76 5.49
CA ASP A 123 -1.23 17.00 4.71
C ASP A 123 -1.61 15.51 4.67
N PRO A 124 -1.93 14.94 3.49
CA PRO A 124 -2.26 13.52 3.36
C PRO A 124 -1.12 12.61 3.82
N ALA A 125 0.14 13.02 3.74
CA ALA A 125 1.26 12.24 4.23
C ALA A 125 1.24 12.09 5.75
N GLY A 126 0.93 13.17 6.48
CA GLY A 126 0.80 13.16 7.94
C GLY A 126 -0.28 12.19 8.41
N VAL A 127 -1.47 12.26 7.82
CA VAL A 127 -2.59 11.37 8.19
C VAL A 127 -2.35 9.93 7.75
N LEU A 128 -1.80 9.72 6.55
CA LEU A 128 -1.48 8.38 6.07
C LEU A 128 -0.44 7.69 6.97
N LEU A 129 0.69 8.35 7.19
CA LEU A 129 1.85 7.74 7.87
C LEU A 129 1.80 7.90 9.39
N GLY A 130 1.19 8.99 9.90
CA GLY A 130 1.10 9.28 11.33
C GLY A 130 -0.11 8.67 12.02
N ASP A 131 -1.24 8.52 11.31
CA ASP A 131 -2.49 8.05 11.91
C ASP A 131 -2.95 6.69 11.37
N PHE A 132 -3.10 6.57 10.03
CA PHE A 132 -3.63 5.35 9.42
C PHE A 132 -2.67 4.16 9.57
N VAL A 133 -1.42 4.32 9.19
CA VAL A 133 -0.40 3.25 9.25
C VAL A 133 -0.24 2.69 10.67
N PRO A 134 -0.05 3.51 11.72
CA PRO A 134 0.03 3.01 13.09
C PRO A 134 -1.29 2.38 13.58
N SER A 135 -2.44 2.89 13.14
CA SER A 135 -3.73 2.32 13.52
C SER A 135 -3.92 0.90 12.97
N VAL A 136 -3.52 0.66 11.72
CA VAL A 136 -3.52 -0.69 11.12
C VAL A 136 -2.50 -1.59 11.82
N ALA A 137 -1.30 -1.06 12.10
CA ALA A 137 -0.24 -1.81 12.78
C ALA A 137 -0.62 -2.31 14.19
N ARG A 138 -1.69 -1.77 14.80
CA ARG A 138 -2.23 -2.24 16.10
C ARG A 138 -3.30 -3.31 15.98
N LEU A 139 -3.77 -3.67 14.80
CA LEU A 139 -4.71 -4.77 14.60
C LEU A 139 -4.06 -6.10 15.03
N ARG A 140 -4.86 -7.05 15.51
CA ARG A 140 -4.37 -8.31 16.10
C ARG A 140 -5.29 -9.52 15.81
N ALA A 141 -6.06 -9.47 14.73
CA ALA A 141 -6.84 -10.62 14.30
C ALA A 141 -5.94 -11.70 13.65
N LEU A 142 -4.93 -11.26 12.89
CA LEU A 142 -3.95 -12.15 12.28
C LEU A 142 -2.87 -12.61 13.28
N ASP A 143 -2.37 -13.83 13.09
CA ASP A 143 -1.17 -14.27 13.77
C ASP A 143 0.09 -13.57 13.21
N PRO A 144 1.14 -13.37 14.04
CA PRO A 144 2.30 -12.59 13.63
C PRO A 144 3.06 -13.17 12.41
N VAL A 145 3.09 -14.51 12.25
CA VAL A 145 3.79 -15.15 11.13
C VAL A 145 3.06 -14.88 9.83
N THR A 146 1.73 -14.98 9.81
CA THR A 146 0.91 -14.63 8.62
C THR A 146 1.08 -13.15 8.25
N THR A 147 1.05 -12.25 9.24
CA THR A 147 1.29 -10.80 9.01
C THR A 147 2.65 -10.56 8.36
N GLU A 148 3.72 -11.22 8.86
CA GLU A 148 5.07 -11.05 8.31
C GLU A 148 5.21 -11.64 6.90
N VAL A 149 4.61 -12.81 6.64
CA VAL A 149 4.58 -13.45 5.31
C VAL A 149 3.91 -12.52 4.29
N VAL A 150 2.76 -11.92 4.63
CA VAL A 150 2.06 -10.93 3.80
C VAL A 150 2.93 -9.70 3.54
N ARG A 151 3.56 -9.16 4.59
CA ARG A 151 4.46 -8.00 4.49
C ARG A 151 5.63 -8.26 3.55
N LEU A 152 6.29 -9.43 3.69
CA LEU A 152 7.44 -9.79 2.86
C LEU A 152 7.05 -10.01 1.40
N ARG A 153 5.86 -10.56 1.11
CA ARG A 153 5.36 -10.66 -0.26
C ARG A 153 5.18 -9.29 -0.90
N GLY A 154 4.57 -8.34 -0.19
CA GLY A 154 4.46 -6.95 -0.65
C GLY A 154 5.82 -6.28 -0.84
N ALA A 155 6.77 -6.53 0.04
CA ALA A 155 8.14 -6.03 -0.07
C ALA A 155 8.85 -6.55 -1.34
N ALA A 156 8.66 -7.83 -1.67
CA ALA A 156 9.17 -8.43 -2.91
C ALA A 156 8.47 -7.85 -4.14
N ALA A 157 7.14 -7.77 -4.13
CA ALA A 157 6.35 -7.25 -5.24
C ALA A 157 6.69 -5.79 -5.62
N HIS A 158 7.02 -4.96 -4.63
CA HIS A 158 7.41 -3.55 -4.83
C HIS A 158 8.93 -3.33 -4.92
N HIS A 159 9.76 -4.39 -4.87
CA HIS A 159 11.22 -4.34 -4.83
C HIS A 159 11.78 -3.40 -3.74
N CYS A 160 11.08 -3.29 -2.59
CA CYS A 160 11.51 -2.44 -1.47
C CYS A 160 12.70 -3.06 -0.74
N ARG A 161 13.91 -2.54 -0.97
CA ARG A 161 15.16 -3.08 -0.39
C ARG A 161 15.17 -2.97 1.14
N LEU A 162 14.70 -1.84 1.69
CA LEU A 162 14.56 -1.65 3.14
C LEU A 162 13.62 -2.72 3.72
N CYS A 163 12.43 -2.90 3.12
CA CYS A 163 11.43 -3.81 3.64
C CYS A 163 11.90 -5.28 3.60
N GLN A 164 12.65 -5.65 2.56
CA GLN A 164 13.20 -6.99 2.42
C GLN A 164 14.32 -7.28 3.44
N SER A 165 15.04 -6.24 3.92
CA SER A 165 16.08 -6.37 4.93
C SER A 165 15.57 -6.35 6.38
N LEU A 166 14.27 -6.22 6.59
CA LEU A 166 13.66 -6.15 7.93
C LEU A 166 12.92 -7.43 8.28
N ARG A 167 12.92 -7.78 9.60
CA ARG A 167 12.15 -8.89 10.16
C ARG A 167 11.40 -8.43 11.41
N GLU A 168 10.10 -8.66 11.43
CA GLU A 168 9.27 -8.34 12.60
C GLU A 168 9.56 -9.30 13.76
N GLY A 169 9.88 -8.76 14.92
CA GLY A 169 10.35 -9.54 16.05
C GLY A 169 9.31 -10.49 16.64
N LYS A 170 8.03 -10.07 16.70
CA LYS A 170 6.95 -10.94 17.20
C LYS A 170 6.71 -12.13 16.27
N ALA A 171 6.90 -11.93 14.96
CA ALA A 171 6.81 -13.04 14.00
C ALA A 171 7.96 -14.05 14.17
N LEU A 172 9.18 -13.56 14.39
CA LEU A 172 10.33 -14.43 14.70
C LEU A 172 10.10 -15.21 16.00
N ASP A 173 9.60 -14.54 17.05
CA ASP A 173 9.31 -15.15 18.35
C ASP A 173 8.15 -16.17 18.28
N ALA A 174 7.23 -16.01 17.32
CA ALA A 174 6.12 -16.91 17.04
C ALA A 174 6.50 -18.11 16.12
N GLY A 175 7.78 -18.25 15.73
CA GLY A 175 8.27 -19.35 14.93
C GLY A 175 8.52 -19.05 13.46
N GLY A 176 8.44 -17.78 13.05
CA GLY A 176 8.90 -17.32 11.73
C GLY A 176 10.41 -17.51 11.59
N THR A 177 10.86 -17.98 10.42
CA THR A 177 12.28 -18.25 10.16
C THR A 177 12.69 -17.78 8.77
N GLU A 178 13.98 -17.49 8.60
CA GLU A 178 14.52 -17.15 7.26
C GLU A 178 14.28 -18.28 6.24
N ASP A 179 14.31 -19.52 6.70
CA ASP A 179 14.05 -20.69 5.86
C ASP A 179 12.58 -20.75 5.37
N LEU A 180 11.61 -20.34 6.21
CA LEU A 180 10.21 -20.17 5.81
C LEU A 180 10.05 -19.00 4.83
N TYR A 181 10.69 -17.88 5.13
CA TYR A 181 10.56 -16.65 4.36
C TYR A 181 11.22 -16.72 2.99
N ALA A 182 12.26 -17.54 2.83
CA ALA A 182 12.90 -17.79 1.53
C ALA A 182 11.93 -18.41 0.50
N ASP A 183 10.91 -19.12 0.96
CA ASP A 183 9.92 -19.77 0.10
C ASP A 183 8.82 -18.79 -0.40
N ILE A 184 8.73 -17.57 0.12
CA ILE A 184 7.66 -16.60 -0.23
C ILE A 184 7.69 -16.22 -1.72
N GLU A 185 8.85 -16.19 -2.35
CA GLU A 185 8.98 -15.83 -3.75
C GLU A 185 8.35 -16.88 -4.69
N ASP A 186 8.57 -18.18 -4.41
CA ASP A 186 7.97 -19.32 -5.14
C ASP A 186 7.00 -20.10 -4.23
N PHE A 187 6.11 -19.40 -3.55
CA PHE A 187 5.27 -19.92 -2.48
C PHE A 187 4.38 -21.11 -2.89
N GLU A 188 3.96 -21.18 -4.14
CA GLU A 188 3.10 -22.28 -4.63
C GLU A 188 3.81 -23.64 -4.52
N ARG A 189 5.14 -23.67 -4.69
CA ARG A 189 5.95 -24.88 -4.58
C ARG A 189 6.44 -25.17 -3.18
N SER A 190 6.27 -24.24 -2.26
CA SER A 190 6.71 -24.40 -0.88
C SER A 190 6.02 -25.59 -0.20
N THR A 191 6.78 -26.37 0.53
CA THR A 191 6.29 -27.42 1.46
C THR A 191 6.26 -26.94 2.91
N LYS A 192 6.75 -25.72 3.19
CA LYS A 192 6.82 -25.12 4.52
C LYS A 192 5.66 -24.15 4.76
N LEU A 193 5.23 -23.44 3.71
CA LEU A 193 4.09 -22.56 3.76
C LEU A 193 2.80 -23.38 3.74
N THR A 194 1.93 -23.13 4.72
CA THR A 194 0.61 -23.78 4.81
C THR A 194 -0.33 -23.27 3.70
N GLU A 195 -1.43 -23.97 3.42
CA GLU A 195 -2.44 -23.47 2.48
C GLU A 195 -3.07 -22.16 2.95
N ARG A 196 -3.15 -21.92 4.26
CA ARG A 196 -3.55 -20.62 4.81
C ARG A 196 -2.57 -19.51 4.37
N HIS A 197 -1.25 -19.72 4.50
CA HIS A 197 -0.24 -18.76 4.03
C HIS A 197 -0.33 -18.56 2.52
N LYS A 198 -0.45 -19.64 1.73
CA LYS A 198 -0.57 -19.56 0.26
C LYS A 198 -1.82 -18.82 -0.17
N SER A 199 -2.95 -19.01 0.50
CA SER A 199 -4.19 -18.25 0.25
C SER A 199 -4.01 -16.76 0.50
N ALA A 200 -3.33 -16.37 1.58
CA ALA A 200 -2.98 -14.99 1.85
C ALA A 200 -2.08 -14.41 0.74
N LEU A 201 -1.05 -15.14 0.30
CA LEU A 201 -0.10 -14.70 -0.72
C LEU A 201 -0.76 -14.54 -2.11
N ARG A 202 -1.66 -15.47 -2.49
CA ARG A 202 -2.48 -15.33 -3.72
C ARG A 202 -3.34 -14.07 -3.68
N TYR A 203 -3.91 -13.76 -2.50
CA TYR A 203 -4.71 -12.56 -2.33
C TYR A 203 -3.86 -11.28 -2.37
N VAL A 204 -2.67 -11.27 -1.76
CA VAL A 204 -1.70 -10.17 -1.91
C VAL A 204 -1.38 -9.92 -3.38
N ASP A 205 -1.05 -10.98 -4.12
CA ASP A 205 -0.74 -10.88 -5.55
C ASP A 205 -1.92 -10.32 -6.36
N ALA A 206 -3.13 -10.78 -6.08
CA ALA A 206 -4.33 -10.29 -6.74
C ALA A 206 -4.56 -8.79 -6.46
N LEU A 207 -4.40 -8.35 -5.22
CA LEU A 207 -4.51 -6.93 -4.86
C LEU A 207 -3.45 -6.06 -5.52
N VAL A 208 -2.22 -6.58 -5.63
CA VAL A 208 -1.09 -5.82 -6.19
C VAL A 208 -1.11 -5.82 -7.71
N TRP A 209 -1.38 -6.94 -8.36
CA TRP A 209 -1.18 -7.07 -9.81
C TRP A 209 -2.45 -7.03 -10.64
N THR A 210 -3.56 -7.53 -10.11
CA THR A 210 -4.83 -7.66 -10.85
C THR A 210 -6.05 -7.23 -10.04
N PRO A 211 -6.03 -6.05 -9.36
CA PRO A 211 -7.11 -5.66 -8.45
C PRO A 211 -8.48 -5.52 -9.14
N TRP A 212 -8.49 -5.31 -10.46
CA TRP A 212 -9.72 -5.22 -11.26
C TRP A 212 -10.37 -6.56 -11.57
N ALA A 213 -9.67 -7.67 -11.29
CA ALA A 213 -10.11 -9.03 -11.62
C ALA A 213 -9.57 -10.04 -10.60
N ILE A 214 -9.88 -9.81 -9.30
CA ILE A 214 -9.53 -10.75 -8.23
C ILE A 214 -10.26 -12.07 -8.53
N PRO A 215 -9.54 -13.19 -8.72
CA PRO A 215 -10.17 -14.47 -9.07
C PRO A 215 -11.10 -14.98 -7.97
N ALA A 216 -12.23 -15.59 -8.35
CA ALA A 216 -13.20 -16.11 -7.41
C ALA A 216 -12.62 -17.20 -6.48
N GLU A 217 -11.69 -18.00 -6.99
CA GLU A 217 -10.95 -19.01 -6.22
C GLU A 217 -10.03 -18.40 -5.16
N VAL A 218 -9.42 -17.23 -5.43
CA VAL A 218 -8.62 -16.50 -4.45
C VAL A 218 -9.52 -16.00 -3.31
N ALA A 219 -10.65 -15.39 -3.65
CA ALA A 219 -11.62 -14.95 -2.65
C ALA A 219 -12.24 -16.14 -1.88
N ALA A 220 -12.44 -17.29 -2.52
CA ALA A 220 -12.90 -18.51 -1.85
C ALA A 220 -11.87 -19.03 -0.85
N GLY A 221 -10.58 -19.10 -1.23
CA GLY A 221 -9.48 -19.49 -0.34
C GLY A 221 -9.35 -18.57 0.87
N MET A 222 -9.54 -17.27 0.69
CA MET A 222 -9.57 -16.34 1.82
C MET A 222 -10.72 -16.65 2.79
N ARG A 223 -11.94 -16.89 2.29
CA ARG A 223 -13.09 -17.25 3.14
C ARG A 223 -12.96 -18.60 3.81
N GLU A 224 -12.24 -19.55 3.21
CA GLU A 224 -11.99 -20.87 3.77
C GLU A 224 -11.01 -20.83 4.96
N HIS A 225 -9.96 -20.01 4.84
CA HIS A 225 -8.84 -20.05 5.78
C HIS A 225 -8.83 -18.89 6.80
N PHE A 226 -9.64 -17.87 6.63
CA PHE A 226 -9.63 -16.66 7.45
C PHE A 226 -11.04 -16.22 7.86
N SER A 227 -11.18 -15.71 9.07
CA SER A 227 -12.39 -15.02 9.53
C SER A 227 -12.54 -13.64 8.88
N GLN A 228 -13.70 -13.04 9.06
CA GLN A 228 -13.96 -11.70 8.51
C GLN A 228 -13.02 -10.64 9.09
N ASP A 229 -12.73 -10.68 10.38
CA ASP A 229 -11.82 -9.73 11.02
C ASP A 229 -10.39 -9.87 10.46
N GLU A 230 -9.96 -11.11 10.20
CA GLU A 230 -8.67 -11.38 9.57
C GLU A 230 -8.62 -10.90 8.10
N TRP A 231 -9.72 -10.99 7.32
CA TRP A 231 -9.73 -10.42 5.94
C TRP A 231 -9.53 -8.91 5.96
N ILE A 232 -10.23 -8.24 6.91
CA ILE A 232 -10.15 -6.79 7.06
C ILE A 232 -8.72 -6.41 7.42
N GLU A 233 -8.15 -7.05 8.44
CA GLU A 233 -6.77 -6.79 8.86
C GLU A 233 -5.78 -7.06 7.72
N LEU A 234 -5.85 -8.22 7.06
CA LEU A 234 -4.94 -8.59 5.98
C LEU A 234 -5.00 -7.58 4.83
N THR A 235 -6.20 -7.19 4.40
CA THR A 235 -6.37 -6.21 3.31
C THR A 235 -5.77 -4.85 3.67
N LEU A 236 -5.99 -4.40 4.91
CA LEU A 236 -5.44 -3.15 5.42
C LEU A 236 -3.92 -3.24 5.63
N ASP A 237 -3.40 -4.40 6.07
CA ASP A 237 -1.96 -4.64 6.21
C ASP A 237 -1.24 -4.59 4.85
N VAL A 238 -1.86 -5.11 3.78
CA VAL A 238 -1.31 -4.94 2.43
C VAL A 238 -1.17 -3.46 2.09
N MET A 239 -2.20 -2.64 2.36
CA MET A 239 -2.13 -1.19 2.14
C MET A 239 -1.07 -0.53 3.04
N ARG A 240 -1.05 -0.84 4.35
CA ARG A 240 -0.06 -0.32 5.30
C ARG A 240 1.36 -0.59 4.83
N ASN A 241 1.66 -1.83 4.49
CA ASN A 241 2.98 -2.23 4.05
C ASN A 241 3.37 -1.61 2.70
N ALA A 242 2.39 -1.42 1.81
CA ALA A 242 2.60 -0.79 0.51
C ALA A 242 2.92 0.72 0.59
N THR A 243 2.75 1.39 1.74
CA THR A 243 3.21 2.79 1.90
C THR A 243 4.70 2.94 1.60
N ASN A 244 5.46 1.86 1.72
CA ASN A 244 6.87 1.81 1.32
C ASN A 244 7.11 2.04 -0.19
N LYS A 245 6.07 1.95 -1.03
CA LYS A 245 6.15 2.43 -2.43
C LYS A 245 6.59 3.89 -2.51
N ILE A 246 6.21 4.71 -1.53
CA ILE A 246 6.64 6.12 -1.44
C ILE A 246 8.17 6.19 -1.35
N ALA A 247 8.77 5.39 -0.46
CA ALA A 247 10.23 5.33 -0.31
C ALA A 247 10.92 4.79 -1.58
N VAL A 248 10.37 3.73 -2.20
CA VAL A 248 10.89 3.19 -3.47
C VAL A 248 10.81 4.22 -4.59
N ALA A 249 9.67 4.89 -4.74
CA ALA A 249 9.45 5.92 -5.76
C ALA A 249 10.46 7.08 -5.63
N LEU A 250 10.80 7.45 -4.40
CA LEU A 250 11.74 8.54 -4.10
C LEU A 250 13.20 8.08 -3.96
N ALA A 251 13.50 6.78 -4.15
CA ALA A 251 14.81 6.15 -3.94
C ALA A 251 15.34 6.32 -2.50
N ALA A 252 14.44 6.30 -1.52
CA ALA A 252 14.71 6.42 -0.08
C ALA A 252 14.61 5.07 0.65
N ASP A 253 14.58 3.95 -0.07
CA ASP A 253 14.40 2.60 0.44
C ASP A 253 15.72 1.85 0.70
N ALA A 254 16.81 2.56 1.00
CA ALA A 254 18.09 1.93 1.32
C ALA A 254 17.98 1.06 2.59
N PRO A 255 18.53 -0.17 2.60
CA PRO A 255 18.64 -0.96 3.82
C PRO A 255 19.41 -0.22 4.91
N ARG A 256 19.04 -0.46 6.18
CA ARG A 256 19.77 0.09 7.33
C ARG A 256 21.04 -0.69 7.64
N VAL A 257 21.09 -1.97 7.23
CA VAL A 257 22.23 -2.86 7.44
C VAL A 257 22.96 -3.11 6.12
N ALA A 258 24.27 -3.30 6.18
CA ALA A 258 25.09 -3.55 5.00
C ALA A 258 24.85 -4.96 4.39
N SER A 259 24.46 -5.92 5.21
CA SER A 259 24.15 -7.30 4.80
C SER A 259 23.24 -7.98 5.81
N GLY A 260 22.49 -9.00 5.36
CA GLY A 260 21.57 -9.75 6.20
C GLY A 260 20.27 -9.00 6.49
N THR A 261 19.63 -9.32 7.61
CA THR A 261 18.36 -8.77 8.04
C THR A 261 18.47 -8.13 9.42
N GLU A 262 17.64 -7.11 9.68
CA GLU A 262 17.55 -6.39 10.93
C GLU A 262 16.20 -6.66 11.59
N ARG A 263 16.22 -7.00 12.88
CA ARG A 263 15.00 -7.18 13.68
C ARG A 263 14.44 -5.84 14.08
N TYR A 264 13.13 -5.67 13.93
CA TYR A 264 12.37 -4.54 14.45
C TYR A 264 11.15 -5.02 15.25
N LEU A 265 10.54 -4.13 16.01
CA LEU A 265 9.28 -4.35 16.69
C LEU A 265 8.26 -3.28 16.29
N VAL A 266 7.01 -3.64 16.40
CA VAL A 266 5.90 -2.66 16.40
C VAL A 266 5.48 -2.47 17.85
N ASP A 267 5.59 -1.25 18.35
CA ASP A 267 5.22 -0.88 19.72
C ASP A 267 3.69 -0.77 19.90
N ASP A 268 3.26 -0.40 21.11
CA ASP A 268 1.84 -0.28 21.44
C ASP A 268 1.14 0.89 20.74
N ASP A 269 1.91 1.88 20.28
CA ASP A 269 1.42 3.00 19.47
C ASP A 269 1.38 2.69 17.97
N GLY A 270 1.85 1.49 17.56
CA GLY A 270 1.90 1.05 16.17
C GLY A 270 3.11 1.57 15.39
N GLN A 271 4.11 2.10 16.10
CA GLN A 271 5.33 2.62 15.49
C GLN A 271 6.40 1.54 15.36
N THR A 272 7.22 1.66 14.33
CA THR A 272 8.38 0.77 14.14
C THR A 272 9.53 1.20 15.05
N VAL A 273 10.00 0.27 15.88
CA VAL A 273 11.12 0.48 16.83
C VAL A 273 12.24 -0.51 16.52
N PHE A 274 13.49 -0.01 16.48
CA PHE A 274 14.70 -0.81 16.29
C PHE A 274 15.43 -1.01 17.62
N ALA A 275 16.13 -2.14 17.76
CA ALA A 275 16.79 -2.52 19.02
C ALA A 275 17.84 -1.50 19.51
N ASP A 276 18.44 -0.72 18.61
CA ASP A 276 19.43 0.30 18.93
C ASP A 276 18.82 1.62 19.46
N ALA A 277 17.50 1.70 19.59
CA ALA A 277 16.77 2.90 20.03
C ALA A 277 16.33 2.82 21.51
N VAL A 278 16.83 1.85 22.29
CA VAL A 278 16.54 1.68 23.74
C VAL A 278 17.75 2.04 24.57
#